data_68e7c5883e716c98ba248bac36d1d434
#
_entry.id   68e7c5883e716c98ba248bac36d1d434
#
_cell.length_a   1.000
_cell.length_b   1.000
_cell.length_c   1.000
_cell.angle_alpha   90.00
_cell.angle_beta   90.00
_cell.angle_gamma   90.00
#
_symmetry.space_group_name_H-M   'P 1'
#
loop_
_entity.id
_entity.type
_entity.pdbx_description
1 polymer ?
#
loop_
_entity_poly.entity_id
_entity_poly.type
_entity_poly.pdbx_seq_one_letter_code
_entity_poly.pdbx_strand_id
1 'polypeptide(L)'
;EGAGYVIASLGEASGYVPYTAYSVKQSYLTEHPDILQAFTNALQKGMDYVQTHTPEEIAKVIQPQFKETDLDTITAIVTRYYEQDTWKEDLIFEQDSFDLLQNILEEAGELPAWTPYEDLVNTEFAVQAVR
;
A
#
# COMPACT_ATOMS: atom_id res chain seq x y z
N GLU A 1 -8.90 16.07 -17.14
CA GLU A 1 -9.00 15.88 -18.61
C GLU A 1 -10.44 15.91 -19.15
N GLY A 2 -11.46 15.92 -18.27
CA GLY A 2 -12.88 16.01 -18.72
C GLY A 2 -13.40 14.76 -19.45
N ALA A 3 -12.67 13.65 -19.40
CA ALA A 3 -13.02 12.39 -20.08
C ALA A 3 -14.06 11.55 -19.32
N GLY A 4 -14.36 11.89 -18.07
CA GLY A 4 -15.30 11.16 -17.22
C GLY A 4 -15.39 11.74 -15.82
N TYR A 5 -16.25 11.12 -15.02
CA TYR A 5 -16.47 11.49 -13.61
C TYR A 5 -16.30 10.25 -12.73
N VAL A 6 -15.72 10.44 -11.55
CA VAL A 6 -15.68 9.37 -10.54
C VAL A 6 -17.04 9.27 -9.88
N ILE A 7 -17.65 8.10 -9.96
CA ILE A 7 -18.98 7.81 -9.40
C ILE A 7 -18.88 7.13 -8.04
N ALA A 8 -17.87 6.25 -7.88
CA ALA A 8 -17.64 5.50 -6.64
C ALA A 8 -16.18 5.08 -6.54
N SER A 9 -15.71 4.85 -5.33
CA SER A 9 -14.44 4.21 -5.04
C SER A 9 -14.67 2.77 -4.60
N LEU A 10 -14.07 1.82 -5.29
CA LEU A 10 -14.10 0.41 -4.86
C LEU A 10 -13.37 0.22 -3.52
N GLY A 11 -12.29 0.97 -3.28
CA GLY A 11 -11.57 0.92 -2.02
C GLY A 11 -12.41 1.31 -0.81
N GLU A 12 -13.28 2.33 -0.94
CA GLU A 12 -14.23 2.69 0.12
C GLU A 12 -15.33 1.64 0.29
N ALA A 13 -15.79 1.03 -0.80
CA ALA A 13 -16.89 0.08 -0.78
C ALA A 13 -16.47 -1.32 -0.30
N SER A 14 -15.24 -1.74 -0.54
CA SER A 14 -14.73 -3.07 -0.18
C SER A 14 -14.23 -3.18 1.27
N GLY A 15 -13.99 -2.05 1.94
CA GLY A 15 -13.30 -2.02 3.22
C GLY A 15 -11.78 -2.07 3.08
N TYR A 16 -11.07 -2.28 4.19
CA TYR A 16 -9.61 -2.31 4.20
C TYR A 16 -9.07 -3.62 3.61
N VAL A 17 -8.88 -3.63 2.30
CA VAL A 17 -8.22 -4.72 1.57
C VAL A 17 -6.86 -4.27 1.07
N PRO A 18 -5.84 -5.15 1.02
CA PRO A 18 -4.56 -4.82 0.43
C PRO A 18 -4.71 -4.65 -1.09
N TYR A 19 -4.16 -3.56 -1.63
CA TYR A 19 -4.12 -3.34 -3.07
C TYR A 19 -2.84 -3.90 -3.69
N THR A 20 -1.69 -3.58 -3.09
CA THR A 20 -0.38 -4.08 -3.51
C THR A 20 0.43 -4.50 -2.29
N ALA A 21 1.32 -5.47 -2.48
CA ALA A 21 2.27 -5.90 -1.48
C ALA A 21 3.64 -6.16 -2.12
N TYR A 22 4.70 -5.94 -1.34
CA TYR A 22 6.04 -6.34 -1.73
C TYR A 22 6.26 -7.81 -1.41
N SER A 23 6.79 -8.56 -2.35
CA SER A 23 7.04 -10.00 -2.22
C SER A 23 8.49 -10.31 -2.50
N VAL A 24 9.05 -11.24 -1.74
CA VAL A 24 10.39 -11.77 -1.96
C VAL A 24 10.37 -13.30 -1.88
N LYS A 25 11.38 -13.94 -2.47
CA LYS A 25 11.56 -15.38 -2.29
C LYS A 25 11.97 -15.69 -0.84
N GLN A 26 11.50 -16.80 -0.31
CA GLN A 26 11.86 -17.28 1.04
C GLN A 26 13.39 -17.41 1.23
N SER A 27 14.11 -17.84 0.20
CA SER A 27 15.59 -17.90 0.25
C SER A 27 16.20 -16.50 0.41
N TYR A 28 15.69 -15.49 -0.32
CA TYR A 28 16.18 -14.12 -0.24
C TYR A 28 15.94 -13.51 1.15
N LEU A 29 14.76 -13.80 1.73
CA LEU A 29 14.42 -13.36 3.09
C LEU A 29 15.41 -13.88 4.13
N THR A 30 15.85 -15.13 3.99
CA THR A 30 16.83 -15.76 4.90
C THR A 30 18.26 -15.27 4.66
N GLU A 31 18.64 -15.06 3.40
CA GLU A 31 20.01 -14.70 3.01
C GLU A 31 20.34 -13.23 3.17
N HIS A 32 19.32 -12.34 3.09
CA HIS A 32 19.50 -10.88 3.04
C HIS A 32 18.54 -10.09 3.95
N PRO A 33 18.41 -10.49 5.24
CA PRO A 33 17.48 -9.84 6.16
C PRO A 33 17.83 -8.36 6.40
N ASP A 34 19.10 -7.99 6.35
CA ASP A 34 19.59 -6.63 6.49
C ASP A 34 19.12 -5.72 5.35
N ILE A 35 19.12 -6.23 4.11
CA ILE A 35 18.62 -5.50 2.94
C ILE A 35 17.12 -5.30 3.06
N LEU A 36 16.37 -6.33 3.46
CA LEU A 36 14.93 -6.24 3.65
C LEU A 36 14.57 -5.26 4.76
N GLN A 37 15.28 -5.27 5.88
CA GLN A 37 15.06 -4.29 6.95
C GLN A 37 15.35 -2.86 6.48
N ALA A 38 16.46 -2.64 5.76
CA ALA A 38 16.79 -1.32 5.22
C ALA A 38 15.73 -0.83 4.22
N PHE A 39 15.25 -1.70 3.35
CA PHE A 39 14.16 -1.41 2.42
C PHE A 39 12.86 -1.05 3.15
N THR A 40 12.45 -1.85 4.14
CA THR A 40 11.25 -1.62 4.93
C THR A 40 11.35 -0.32 5.73
N ASN A 41 12.52 -0.02 6.31
CA ASN A 41 12.75 1.25 7.00
C ASN A 41 12.64 2.46 6.05
N ALA A 42 13.06 2.30 4.79
CA ALA A 42 12.92 3.38 3.80
C ALA A 42 11.45 3.60 3.41
N LEU A 43 10.68 2.53 3.28
CA LEU A 43 9.23 2.62 3.04
C LEU A 43 8.52 3.29 4.23
N GLN A 44 8.85 2.91 5.48
CA GLN A 44 8.25 3.53 6.67
C GLN A 44 8.52 5.04 6.71
N LYS A 45 9.74 5.48 6.39
CA LYS A 45 10.02 6.92 6.27
C LYS A 45 9.15 7.63 5.23
N GLY A 46 8.82 6.94 4.14
CA GLY A 46 7.88 7.45 3.14
C GLY A 46 6.46 7.57 3.70
N MET A 47 6.01 6.59 4.47
CA MET A 47 4.70 6.62 5.13
C MET A 47 4.65 7.74 6.18
N ASP A 48 5.68 7.88 7.03
CA ASP A 48 5.79 8.96 8.01
C ASP A 48 5.72 10.34 7.33
N TYR A 49 6.36 10.47 6.15
CA TYR A 49 6.28 11.71 5.37
C TYR A 49 4.85 11.98 4.91
N VAL A 50 4.16 10.98 4.38
CA VAL A 50 2.75 11.10 3.94
C VAL A 50 1.84 11.50 5.09
N GLN A 51 2.02 10.93 6.28
CA GLN A 51 1.21 11.23 7.47
C GLN A 51 1.42 12.65 8.03
N THR A 52 2.54 13.27 7.72
CA THR A 52 2.93 14.56 8.33
C THR A 52 2.92 15.75 7.36
N HIS A 53 2.67 15.51 6.07
CA HIS A 53 2.71 16.55 5.04
C HIS A 53 1.38 16.68 4.28
N THR A 54 1.16 17.86 3.71
CA THR A 54 -0.03 18.15 2.90
C THR A 54 0.02 17.43 1.54
N PRO A 55 -1.14 17.19 0.91
CA PRO A 55 -1.19 16.64 -0.44
C PRO A 55 -0.34 17.40 -1.46
N GLU A 56 -0.26 18.72 -1.37
CA GLU A 56 0.55 19.56 -2.25
C GLU A 56 2.06 19.34 -2.03
N GLU A 57 2.49 19.15 -0.79
CA GLU A 57 3.89 18.86 -0.47
C GLU A 57 4.28 17.47 -0.95
N ILE A 58 3.42 16.48 -0.74
CA ILE A 58 3.60 15.11 -1.24
C ILE A 58 3.69 15.12 -2.77
N ALA A 59 2.74 15.79 -3.45
CA ALA A 59 2.71 15.89 -4.91
C ALA A 59 4.01 16.48 -5.47
N LYS A 60 4.56 17.54 -4.85
CA LYS A 60 5.83 18.14 -5.27
C LYS A 60 7.01 17.18 -5.16
N VAL A 61 7.04 16.36 -4.09
CA VAL A 61 8.14 15.39 -3.88
C VAL A 61 8.09 14.26 -4.91
N ILE A 62 6.89 13.76 -5.25
CA ILE A 62 6.74 12.65 -6.20
C ILE A 62 6.72 13.09 -7.66
N GLN A 63 6.44 14.36 -7.98
CA GLN A 63 6.34 14.88 -9.34
C GLN A 63 7.51 14.47 -10.27
N PRO A 64 8.78 14.45 -9.85
CA PRO A 64 9.88 14.03 -10.71
C PRO A 64 9.76 12.60 -11.27
N GLN A 65 8.95 11.74 -10.63
CA GLN A 65 8.67 10.37 -11.08
C GLN A 65 7.53 10.32 -12.11
N PHE A 66 6.71 11.39 -12.21
CA PHE A 66 5.53 11.49 -13.07
C PHE A 66 5.68 12.64 -14.08
N LYS A 67 6.74 12.58 -14.90
CA LYS A 67 7.15 13.67 -15.81
C LYS A 67 6.08 14.05 -16.85
N GLU A 68 5.19 13.14 -17.19
CA GLU A 68 4.12 13.31 -18.16
C GLU A 68 2.84 13.94 -17.55
N THR A 69 2.82 14.14 -16.20
CA THR A 69 1.65 14.60 -15.47
C THR A 69 1.94 15.95 -14.81
N ASP A 70 1.05 16.92 -14.97
CA ASP A 70 1.17 18.22 -14.34
C ASP A 70 0.96 18.13 -12.82
N LEU A 71 1.49 19.12 -12.10
CA LEU A 71 1.46 19.13 -10.62
C LEU A 71 0.03 19.19 -10.08
N ASP A 72 -0.87 19.93 -10.75
CA ASP A 72 -2.26 20.07 -10.29
C ASP A 72 -3.00 18.74 -10.36
N THR A 73 -2.78 17.98 -11.43
CA THR A 73 -3.33 16.63 -11.58
C THR A 73 -2.75 15.66 -10.51
N ILE A 74 -1.44 15.68 -10.27
CA ILE A 74 -0.82 14.87 -9.21
C ILE A 74 -1.40 15.26 -7.85
N THR A 75 -1.53 16.55 -7.56
CA THR A 75 -2.10 17.04 -6.29
C THR A 75 -3.53 16.55 -6.10
N ALA A 76 -4.35 16.60 -7.15
CA ALA A 76 -5.73 16.12 -7.09
C ALA A 76 -5.81 14.59 -6.82
N ILE A 77 -4.90 13.80 -7.41
CA ILE A 77 -4.79 12.35 -7.16
C ILE A 77 -4.38 12.08 -5.71
N VAL A 78 -3.32 12.76 -5.25
CA VAL A 78 -2.81 12.62 -3.87
C VAL A 78 -3.88 13.00 -2.85
N THR A 79 -4.58 14.12 -3.08
CA THR A 79 -5.67 14.58 -2.20
C THR A 79 -6.74 13.51 -2.06
N ARG A 80 -7.18 12.90 -3.17
CA ARG A 80 -8.18 11.84 -3.15
C ARG A 80 -7.71 10.62 -2.37
N TYR A 81 -6.48 10.17 -2.57
CA TYR A 81 -5.93 9.04 -1.83
C TYR A 81 -5.78 9.32 -0.34
N TYR A 82 -5.46 10.58 -0.01
CA TYR A 82 -5.39 11.04 1.38
C TYR A 82 -6.77 11.03 2.05
N GLU A 83 -7.80 11.56 1.37
CA GLU A 83 -9.18 11.61 1.86
C GLU A 83 -9.82 10.21 2.00
N GLN A 84 -9.39 9.24 1.20
CA GLN A 84 -9.86 7.85 1.25
C GLN A 84 -9.10 6.99 2.26
N ASP A 85 -8.18 7.56 3.04
CA ASP A 85 -7.32 6.82 3.96
C ASP A 85 -6.59 5.64 3.30
N THR A 86 -6.09 5.88 2.07
CA THR A 86 -5.44 4.84 1.27
C THR A 86 -4.09 4.42 1.83
N TRP A 87 -3.38 5.33 2.49
CA TRP A 87 -2.06 5.13 3.06
C TRP A 87 -2.13 4.92 4.56
N LYS A 88 -1.80 3.72 5.00
CA LYS A 88 -1.71 3.37 6.42
C LYS A 88 -0.58 4.13 7.13
N GLU A 89 -0.67 4.19 8.45
CA GLU A 89 0.38 4.78 9.31
C GLU A 89 1.64 3.90 9.37
N ASP A 90 1.48 2.59 9.20
CA ASP A 90 2.56 1.61 9.24
C ASP A 90 2.49 0.60 8.08
N LEU A 91 3.51 -0.22 7.99
CA LEU A 91 3.67 -1.25 6.94
C LEU A 91 3.21 -2.64 7.38
N ILE A 92 2.53 -2.76 8.52
CA ILE A 92 2.05 -4.05 9.01
C ILE A 92 0.88 -4.51 8.14
N PHE A 93 1.06 -5.66 7.50
CA PHE A 93 0.02 -6.28 6.70
C PHE A 93 -0.92 -7.06 7.60
N GLU A 94 -2.07 -6.49 7.91
CA GLU A 94 -3.03 -7.04 8.87
C GLU A 94 -3.68 -8.34 8.38
N GLN A 95 -3.84 -9.31 9.29
CA GLN A 95 -4.49 -10.59 8.97
C GLN A 95 -5.95 -10.39 8.53
N ASP A 96 -6.70 -9.55 9.19
CA ASP A 96 -8.10 -9.30 8.85
C ASP A 96 -8.24 -8.77 7.41
N SER A 97 -7.33 -7.92 6.96
CA SER A 97 -7.30 -7.41 5.58
C SER A 97 -6.94 -8.50 4.58
N PHE A 98 -6.03 -9.40 4.93
CA PHE A 98 -5.67 -10.56 4.13
C PHE A 98 -6.83 -11.54 3.98
N ASP A 99 -7.53 -11.82 5.08
CA ASP A 99 -8.68 -12.70 5.11
C ASP A 99 -9.85 -12.12 4.31
N LEU A 100 -10.09 -10.81 4.42
CA LEU A 100 -11.09 -10.10 3.62
C LEU A 100 -10.80 -10.21 2.12
N LEU A 101 -9.53 -10.04 1.72
CA LEU A 101 -9.14 -10.22 0.31
C LEU A 101 -9.42 -11.65 -0.17
N GLN A 102 -9.07 -12.67 0.63
CA GLN A 102 -9.31 -14.06 0.27
C GLN A 102 -10.81 -14.36 0.13
N ASN A 103 -11.62 -13.82 1.03
CA ASN A 103 -13.08 -13.96 0.95
C ASN A 103 -13.64 -13.36 -0.34
N ILE A 104 -13.22 -12.15 -0.72
CA ILE A 104 -13.64 -11.51 -1.97
C ILE A 104 -13.23 -12.35 -3.19
N LEU A 105 -12.02 -12.88 -3.20
CA LEU A 105 -11.53 -13.72 -4.31
C LEU A 105 -12.26 -15.07 -4.37
N GLU A 106 -12.59 -15.67 -3.23
CA GLU A 106 -13.36 -16.91 -3.16
C GLU A 106 -14.78 -16.70 -3.68
N GLU A 107 -15.47 -15.64 -3.23
CA GLU A 107 -16.80 -15.28 -3.72
C GLU A 107 -16.83 -14.98 -5.22
N ALA A 108 -15.74 -14.43 -5.76
CA ALA A 108 -15.56 -14.21 -7.20
C ALA A 108 -15.22 -15.49 -7.98
N GLY A 109 -14.95 -16.62 -7.31
CA GLY A 109 -14.53 -17.87 -7.93
C GLY A 109 -13.08 -17.88 -8.43
N GLU A 110 -12.26 -16.93 -8.00
CA GLU A 110 -10.88 -16.75 -8.41
C GLU A 110 -9.87 -17.40 -7.43
N LEU A 111 -10.31 -17.80 -6.24
CA LEU A 111 -9.48 -18.45 -5.23
C LEU A 111 -9.94 -19.90 -5.01
N PRO A 112 -9.14 -20.90 -5.44
CA PRO A 112 -9.53 -22.30 -5.31
C PRO A 112 -9.44 -22.83 -3.88
N ALA A 113 -8.61 -22.23 -3.04
CA ALA A 113 -8.45 -22.56 -1.63
C ALA A 113 -7.77 -21.41 -0.87
N TRP A 114 -8.14 -21.24 0.39
CA TRP A 114 -7.51 -20.29 1.30
C TRP A 114 -6.08 -20.72 1.63
N THR A 115 -5.21 -19.73 1.78
CA THR A 115 -3.83 -19.91 2.24
C THR A 115 -3.71 -19.35 3.66
N PRO A 116 -3.07 -20.05 4.60
CA PRO A 116 -2.81 -19.50 5.94
C PRO A 116 -1.97 -18.22 5.85
N TYR A 117 -2.32 -17.24 6.68
CA TYR A 117 -1.64 -15.95 6.71
C TYR A 117 -0.14 -16.07 6.93
N GLU A 118 0.26 -16.91 7.88
CA GLU A 118 1.66 -17.18 8.27
C GLU A 118 2.51 -17.84 7.16
N ASP A 119 1.89 -18.44 6.17
CA ASP A 119 2.60 -19.06 5.04
C ASP A 119 3.02 -18.02 3.99
N LEU A 120 2.33 -16.87 3.91
CA LEU A 120 2.57 -15.84 2.91
C LEU A 120 3.07 -14.51 3.48
N VAL A 121 2.74 -14.19 4.73
CA VAL A 121 2.99 -12.86 5.30
C VAL A 121 4.04 -12.95 6.41
N ASN A 122 5.07 -12.11 6.28
CA ASN A 122 6.05 -11.87 7.34
C ASN A 122 6.03 -10.39 7.71
N THR A 123 5.66 -10.07 8.95
CA THR A 123 5.55 -8.70 9.46
C THR A 123 6.74 -8.27 10.32
N GLU A 124 7.74 -9.13 10.56
CA GLU A 124 8.86 -8.85 11.48
C GLU A 124 9.62 -7.57 11.10
N PHE A 125 9.88 -7.37 9.80
CA PHE A 125 10.58 -6.18 9.30
C PHE A 125 9.75 -4.91 9.46
N ALA A 126 8.43 -5.00 9.24
CA ALA A 126 7.50 -3.88 9.42
C ALA A 126 7.41 -3.47 10.90
N VAL A 127 7.26 -4.42 11.81
CA VAL A 127 7.23 -4.18 13.27
C VAL A 127 8.52 -3.52 13.76
N GLN A 128 9.67 -3.88 13.18
CA GLN A 128 10.95 -3.27 13.52
C GLN A 128 11.11 -1.86 12.93
N ALA A 129 10.47 -1.56 11.80
CA ALA A 129 10.55 -0.26 11.13
C ALA A 129 9.74 0.85 11.85
N VAL A 130 8.68 0.49 12.56
CA VAL A 130 7.81 1.43 13.32
C VAL A 130 8.48 2.00 14.59
N ARG A 131 9.67 1.54 14.98
CA ARG A 131 10.35 1.92 16.24
C ARG A 131 11.29 3.10 16.09
#